data_483feea330d767d1d99191a5ffdef91e
#
_entry.id   483feea330d767d1d99191a5ffdef91e
#
_cell.length_a   1.000
_cell.length_b   1.000
_cell.length_c   1.000
_cell.angle_alpha   90.00
_cell.angle_beta   90.00
_cell.angle_gamma   90.00
#
_symmetry.space_group_name_H-M   'P 1'
#
loop_
_entity.id
_entity.type
_entity.pdbx_description
1 polymer ?
#
loop_
_entity_poly.entity_id
_entity_poly.type
_entity_poly.pdbx_seq_one_letter_code
_entity_poly.pdbx_strand_id
1 'polypeptide(L)'
;IVFNFVPKQKLVSIIPSNLYKNIKNSTPKNIFSVIQVIFDNERSTNRINNDYNEKFLPDTQFVKLNLNKINLEFLETNTVGYANFLKKSRKTFYIENDQRNIFVLTKNGNLYFIKTENLLSNNEKFNEIKTNLDNFVALDFLVNDQNIFLSGYLKGQGCNQLVIYKSEIDYEKIDFSVIRLFNDCFESIQAGKIELLNEKTILLSTGADILKKDDETDEKPQDPLSPYGKILEINIETSEIEYFSMGHRNILGLLVDGENIISTENGPAGGDEINLIKKKGNYGWPLASYGEKYSHGFSDKLTYLKSHESNNFIEPIFSFVPSIGISEIISLEDNFAKTWQNNYLIGSLNSNHIFRFKFDNDFKSTIYYEKIFIKERIRDLLYLKDNKAILLALENSGSIGILTKKDSE
;
A
#
# COMPACT_ATOMS: atom_id res chain seq x y z
N ILE A 1 -15.67 22.90 -24.63
CA ILE A 1 -14.80 23.70 -25.52
C ILE A 1 -14.02 24.75 -24.73
N VAL A 2 -14.50 25.21 -23.57
CA VAL A 2 -13.81 26.26 -22.75
C VAL A 2 -12.64 25.68 -21.93
N PHE A 3 -12.56 24.38 -21.74
CA PHE A 3 -11.57 23.75 -20.87
C PHE A 3 -10.14 23.62 -21.44
N ASN A 4 -9.94 23.92 -22.72
CA ASN A 4 -8.61 23.77 -23.34
C ASN A 4 -7.70 24.98 -23.25
N PHE A 5 -8.16 26.12 -22.75
CA PHE A 5 -7.41 27.40 -22.79
C PHE A 5 -7.01 27.97 -21.42
N VAL A 6 -7.42 27.38 -20.32
CA VAL A 6 -7.04 27.85 -18.98
C VAL A 6 -6.16 26.76 -18.32
N PRO A 7 -4.96 27.12 -17.80
CA PRO A 7 -4.16 26.18 -17.04
C PRO A 7 -5.01 25.54 -15.94
N LYS A 8 -5.03 24.23 -15.88
CA LYS A 8 -5.87 23.43 -14.96
C LYS A 8 -5.81 23.95 -13.51
N GLN A 9 -4.64 24.38 -13.07
CA GLN A 9 -4.40 24.97 -11.74
C GLN A 9 -5.22 26.24 -11.45
N LYS A 10 -5.57 27.04 -12.46
CA LYS A 10 -6.41 28.25 -12.30
C LYS A 10 -7.90 27.95 -12.29
N LEU A 11 -8.34 26.83 -12.86
CA LEU A 11 -9.76 26.49 -12.90
C LEU A 11 -10.30 26.07 -11.53
N VAL A 12 -9.50 25.34 -10.73
CA VAL A 12 -9.90 24.82 -9.41
C VAL A 12 -10.07 25.93 -8.37
N SER A 13 -9.28 27.00 -8.48
CA SER A 13 -9.35 28.14 -7.54
C SER A 13 -10.46 29.14 -7.85
N ILE A 14 -11.11 29.03 -9.02
CA ILE A 14 -12.03 30.06 -9.54
C ILE A 14 -13.50 29.59 -9.52
N ILE A 15 -13.79 28.29 -9.38
CA ILE A 15 -15.18 27.81 -9.41
C ILE A 15 -15.84 27.98 -8.02
N PRO A 16 -16.79 28.92 -7.88
CA PRO A 16 -17.56 29.06 -6.65
C PRO A 16 -18.34 27.77 -6.33
N SER A 17 -18.51 27.46 -5.05
CA SER A 17 -19.21 26.25 -4.57
C SER A 17 -20.64 26.07 -5.10
N ASN A 18 -21.33 27.18 -5.36
CA ASN A 18 -22.66 27.19 -5.99
C ASN A 18 -22.62 26.78 -7.48
N LEU A 19 -21.58 27.15 -8.23
CA LEU A 19 -21.42 26.75 -9.63
C LEU A 19 -21.10 25.27 -9.75
N TYR A 20 -20.29 24.72 -8.86
CA TYR A 20 -20.05 23.28 -8.76
C TYR A 20 -21.34 22.49 -8.51
N LYS A 21 -22.22 23.00 -7.64
CA LYS A 21 -23.52 22.42 -7.35
C LYS A 21 -24.45 22.39 -8.58
N ASN A 22 -24.40 23.44 -9.40
CA ASN A 22 -25.17 23.53 -10.65
C ASN A 22 -24.62 22.57 -11.72
N ILE A 23 -23.33 22.46 -11.87
CA ILE A 23 -22.68 21.49 -12.77
C ILE A 23 -23.04 20.07 -12.36
N LYS A 24 -23.04 19.75 -11.07
CA LYS A 24 -23.43 18.44 -10.53
C LYS A 24 -24.87 18.05 -10.91
N ASN A 25 -25.78 19.00 -10.82
CA ASN A 25 -27.22 18.73 -11.05
C ASN A 25 -27.59 18.66 -12.54
N SER A 26 -26.78 19.27 -13.41
CA SER A 26 -27.05 19.36 -14.86
C SER A 26 -26.19 18.41 -15.72
N THR A 27 -25.20 17.74 -15.12
CA THR A 27 -24.26 16.87 -15.86
C THR A 27 -24.62 15.39 -15.65
N PRO A 28 -24.64 14.56 -16.72
CA PRO A 28 -24.84 13.12 -16.57
C PRO A 28 -23.85 12.53 -15.55
N LYS A 29 -24.29 11.57 -14.72
CA LYS A 29 -23.50 11.02 -13.59
C LYS A 29 -22.11 10.51 -13.99
N ASN A 30 -21.99 9.94 -15.18
CA ASN A 30 -20.73 9.43 -15.75
C ASN A 30 -19.75 10.54 -16.11
N ILE A 31 -20.19 11.72 -16.52
CA ILE A 31 -19.32 12.87 -16.80
C ILE A 31 -18.92 13.57 -15.49
N PHE A 32 -19.87 13.63 -14.54
CA PHE A 32 -19.62 14.26 -13.26
C PHE A 32 -18.57 13.49 -12.44
N SER A 33 -18.62 12.15 -12.41
CA SER A 33 -17.61 11.34 -11.70
C SER A 33 -16.19 11.57 -12.22
N VAL A 34 -16.02 11.85 -13.51
CA VAL A 34 -14.75 12.17 -14.12
C VAL A 34 -14.23 13.53 -13.71
N ILE A 35 -15.12 14.51 -13.74
CA ILE A 35 -14.79 15.85 -13.27
C ILE A 35 -14.36 15.79 -11.81
N GLN A 36 -15.07 15.02 -10.98
CA GLN A 36 -14.77 14.83 -9.57
C GLN A 36 -13.37 14.20 -9.37
N VAL A 37 -13.05 13.12 -10.08
CA VAL A 37 -11.73 12.47 -10.00
C VAL A 37 -10.59 13.42 -10.44
N ILE A 38 -10.79 14.23 -11.46
CA ILE A 38 -9.80 15.23 -11.90
C ILE A 38 -9.60 16.28 -10.81
N PHE A 39 -10.67 16.79 -10.21
CA PHE A 39 -10.61 17.79 -9.15
C PHE A 39 -9.99 17.22 -7.85
N ASP A 40 -10.33 15.99 -7.46
CA ASP A 40 -9.80 15.36 -6.26
C ASP A 40 -8.31 15.04 -6.41
N ASN A 41 -7.88 14.55 -7.57
CA ASN A 41 -6.45 14.33 -7.85
C ASN A 41 -5.63 15.63 -7.85
N GLU A 42 -6.16 16.73 -8.40
CA GLU A 42 -5.44 18.01 -8.40
C GLU A 42 -5.44 18.67 -7.01
N ARG A 43 -6.51 18.52 -6.22
CA ARG A 43 -6.52 19.01 -4.83
C ARG A 43 -5.49 18.30 -3.96
N SER A 44 -5.40 16.98 -4.06
CA SER A 44 -4.42 16.19 -3.29
C SER A 44 -2.99 16.55 -3.71
N THR A 45 -2.72 16.68 -5.00
CA THR A 45 -1.39 16.99 -5.53
C THR A 45 -0.94 18.41 -5.18
N ASN A 46 -1.84 19.40 -5.28
CA ASN A 46 -1.51 20.80 -4.99
C ASN A 46 -1.33 21.06 -3.49
N ARG A 47 -2.11 20.42 -2.62
CA ARG A 47 -1.94 20.52 -1.17
C ARG A 47 -0.63 19.90 -0.70
N ILE A 48 -0.26 18.73 -1.24
CA ILE A 48 1.03 18.09 -0.93
C ILE A 48 2.20 19.01 -1.30
N ASN A 49 2.12 19.73 -2.41
CA ASN A 49 3.19 20.62 -2.84
C ASN A 49 3.27 21.94 -2.05
N ASN A 50 2.17 22.42 -1.46
CA ASN A 50 2.10 23.72 -0.81
C ASN A 50 2.25 23.69 0.72
N ASP A 51 1.84 22.61 1.38
CA ASP A 51 1.77 22.57 2.85
C ASP A 51 3.04 22.03 3.52
N TYR A 52 3.96 21.43 2.74
CA TYR A 52 5.22 20.93 3.27
C TYR A 52 6.34 21.92 3.04
N ASN A 53 6.52 22.84 3.98
CA ASN A 53 7.71 23.68 4.03
C ASN A 53 8.94 22.79 4.30
N GLU A 54 9.88 22.78 3.36
CA GLU A 54 11.21 22.13 3.47
C GLU A 54 12.07 22.64 4.65
N LYS A 55 11.53 23.52 5.48
CA LYS A 55 12.26 24.27 6.53
C LYS A 55 12.50 23.52 7.83
N PHE A 56 12.05 22.28 8.00
CA PHE A 56 12.09 21.59 9.31
C PHE A 56 12.93 20.33 9.35
N LEU A 57 14.08 20.32 8.71
CA LEU A 57 15.08 19.30 9.00
C LEU A 57 16.29 19.94 9.70
N PRO A 58 16.31 20.02 11.05
CA PRO A 58 17.52 20.40 11.73
C PRO A 58 18.57 19.30 11.48
N ASP A 59 19.67 19.68 10.89
CA ASP A 59 20.94 18.91 10.81
C ASP A 59 20.88 17.44 10.36
N THR A 60 19.87 17.03 9.64
CA THR A 60 19.95 15.75 8.94
C THR A 60 20.95 15.92 7.81
N GLN A 61 22.13 15.35 8.01
CA GLN A 61 23.10 15.22 6.93
C GLN A 61 22.38 14.57 5.75
N PHE A 62 22.22 15.33 4.68
CA PHE A 62 21.59 14.83 3.47
C PHE A 62 22.36 13.62 2.96
N VAL A 63 21.76 12.46 3.03
CA VAL A 63 22.31 11.26 2.41
C VAL A 63 22.07 11.40 0.91
N LYS A 64 23.14 11.58 0.16
CA LYS A 64 23.06 11.54 -1.30
C LYS A 64 22.72 10.13 -1.74
N LEU A 65 21.71 9.99 -2.58
CA LEU A 65 21.21 8.71 -3.05
C LEU A 65 21.43 8.55 -4.55
N ASN A 66 21.72 7.33 -4.97
CA ASN A 66 21.67 6.87 -6.35
C ASN A 66 20.43 6.00 -6.53
N LEU A 67 19.71 6.18 -7.64
CA LEU A 67 18.60 5.33 -8.03
C LEU A 67 18.89 4.76 -9.43
N ASN A 68 19.18 3.47 -9.49
CA ASN A 68 19.24 2.70 -10.73
C ASN A 68 17.91 2.00 -10.94
N LYS A 69 17.50 1.80 -12.21
CA LYS A 69 16.25 1.13 -12.56
C LYS A 69 16.52 -0.02 -13.50
N ILE A 70 15.96 -1.18 -13.16
CA ILE A 70 15.98 -2.38 -13.99
C ILE A 70 14.57 -2.63 -14.49
N ASN A 71 14.36 -2.58 -15.81
CA ASN A 71 13.05 -2.77 -16.40
C ASN A 71 12.71 -4.28 -16.47
N LEU A 72 11.49 -4.63 -16.04
CA LEU A 72 10.99 -5.99 -16.06
C LEU A 72 10.10 -6.19 -17.30
N GLU A 73 10.67 -6.72 -18.37
CA GLU A 73 9.98 -6.89 -19.66
C GLU A 73 8.82 -7.90 -19.61
N PHE A 74 8.88 -8.86 -18.69
CA PHE A 74 7.85 -9.88 -18.49
C PHE A 74 6.59 -9.37 -17.76
N LEU A 75 6.57 -8.13 -17.25
CA LEU A 75 5.41 -7.61 -16.55
C LEU A 75 4.28 -7.24 -17.50
N GLU A 76 3.12 -7.83 -17.26
CA GLU A 76 1.90 -7.46 -17.96
C GLU A 76 1.33 -6.14 -17.47
N THR A 77 0.71 -5.43 -18.41
CA THR A 77 0.07 -4.16 -18.12
C THR A 77 -1.34 -4.39 -17.57
N ASN A 78 -1.56 -3.99 -16.34
CA ASN A 78 -2.88 -3.99 -15.73
C ASN A 78 -3.57 -2.65 -15.96
N THR A 79 -4.81 -2.68 -16.43
CA THR A 79 -5.61 -1.47 -16.62
C THR A 79 -6.44 -1.22 -15.38
N VAL A 80 -6.21 -0.09 -14.73
CA VAL A 80 -6.95 0.35 -13.54
C VAL A 80 -7.67 1.65 -13.87
N GLY A 81 -8.97 1.74 -13.61
CA GLY A 81 -9.72 2.99 -13.79
C GLY A 81 -11.21 2.82 -13.55
N TYR A 82 -11.81 3.85 -12.97
CA TYR A 82 -13.24 3.91 -12.67
C TYR A 82 -14.11 4.28 -13.88
N ALA A 83 -13.50 4.71 -14.98
CA ALA A 83 -14.19 5.06 -16.22
C ALA A 83 -13.29 4.79 -17.42
N ASN A 84 -13.89 4.39 -18.55
CA ASN A 84 -13.19 3.95 -19.77
C ASN A 84 -12.15 4.93 -20.33
N PHE A 85 -12.22 6.19 -20.00
CA PHE A 85 -11.31 7.25 -20.49
C PHE A 85 -10.24 7.67 -19.47
N LEU A 86 -10.31 7.18 -18.21
CA LEU A 86 -9.29 7.40 -17.16
C LEU A 86 -8.44 6.17 -16.90
N LYS A 87 -8.44 5.22 -17.83
CA LYS A 87 -7.62 4.01 -17.71
C LYS A 87 -6.14 4.39 -17.62
N LYS A 88 -5.51 4.05 -16.48
CA LYS A 88 -4.07 4.12 -16.31
C LYS A 88 -3.48 2.73 -16.45
N SER A 89 -2.51 2.60 -17.33
CA SER A 89 -1.68 1.38 -17.40
C SER A 89 -0.78 1.32 -16.19
N ARG A 90 -0.73 0.18 -15.53
CA ARG A 90 0.16 -0.10 -14.40
C ARG A 90 0.73 -1.50 -14.53
N LYS A 91 1.93 -1.66 -14.05
CA LYS A 91 2.63 -2.94 -13.98
C LYS A 91 2.83 -3.29 -12.51
N THR A 92 1.80 -3.85 -11.88
CA THR A 92 1.82 -4.18 -10.44
C THR A 92 2.56 -5.48 -10.21
N PHE A 93 3.50 -5.46 -9.28
CA PHE A 93 4.27 -6.60 -8.82
C PHE A 93 4.74 -6.37 -7.39
N TYR A 94 5.21 -7.42 -6.75
CA TYR A 94 5.73 -7.46 -5.39
C TYR A 94 7.13 -8.06 -5.40
N ILE A 95 7.95 -7.71 -4.41
CA ILE A 95 9.34 -8.13 -4.30
C ILE A 95 9.63 -8.65 -2.90
N GLU A 96 10.27 -9.80 -2.85
CA GLU A 96 10.75 -10.42 -1.62
C GLU A 96 12.14 -11.02 -1.83
N ASN A 97 12.80 -11.42 -0.77
CA ASN A 97 14.07 -12.10 -0.87
C ASN A 97 14.20 -13.27 0.10
N ASP A 98 14.96 -14.27 -0.32
CA ASP A 98 15.71 -15.13 0.58
C ASP A 98 17.12 -14.54 0.79
N GLN A 99 17.99 -15.27 1.44
CA GLN A 99 19.37 -14.79 1.68
C GLN A 99 20.19 -14.58 0.41
N ARG A 100 19.80 -15.11 -0.77
CA ARG A 100 20.61 -15.16 -2.00
C ARG A 100 19.90 -14.61 -3.23
N ASN A 101 18.58 -14.68 -3.24
CA ASN A 101 17.78 -14.40 -4.43
C ASN A 101 16.71 -13.35 -4.13
N ILE A 102 16.40 -12.56 -5.15
CA ILE A 102 15.25 -11.67 -5.17
C ILE A 102 14.16 -12.36 -5.95
N PHE A 103 12.96 -12.44 -5.37
CA PHE A 103 11.76 -12.94 -6.00
C PHE A 103 10.89 -11.79 -6.46
N VAL A 104 10.21 -11.99 -7.58
CA VAL A 104 9.24 -11.07 -8.15
C VAL A 104 7.94 -11.82 -8.39
N LEU A 105 6.89 -11.44 -7.67
CA LEU A 105 5.54 -11.95 -7.88
C LEU A 105 4.74 -10.93 -8.68
N THR A 106 4.29 -11.30 -9.87
CA THR A 106 3.43 -10.45 -10.67
C THR A 106 2.00 -10.46 -10.15
N LYS A 107 1.21 -9.44 -10.46
CA LYS A 107 -0.20 -9.40 -10.06
C LYS A 107 -1.01 -10.62 -10.55
N ASN A 108 -0.62 -11.22 -11.66
CA ASN A 108 -1.31 -12.38 -12.25
C ASN A 108 -0.81 -13.73 -11.70
N GLY A 109 0.07 -13.72 -10.68
CA GLY A 109 0.56 -14.92 -10.00
C GLY A 109 1.79 -15.57 -10.63
N ASN A 110 2.39 -14.97 -11.67
CA ASN A 110 3.65 -15.47 -12.21
C ASN A 110 4.80 -15.12 -11.26
N LEU A 111 5.65 -16.08 -10.99
CA LEU A 111 6.75 -15.97 -10.05
C LEU A 111 8.08 -16.06 -10.77
N TYR A 112 8.97 -15.12 -10.48
CA TYR A 112 10.33 -15.05 -11.04
C TYR A 112 11.34 -14.90 -9.94
N PHE A 113 12.59 -15.28 -10.20
CA PHE A 113 13.71 -14.99 -9.31
C PHE A 113 14.97 -14.59 -10.07
N ILE A 114 15.85 -13.90 -9.37
CA ILE A 114 17.19 -13.55 -9.81
C ILE A 114 18.14 -13.61 -8.61
N LYS A 115 19.38 -14.02 -8.82
CA LYS A 115 20.41 -13.89 -7.76
C LYS A 115 20.62 -12.43 -7.41
N THR A 116 20.69 -12.12 -6.12
CA THR A 116 20.89 -10.75 -5.63
C THR A 116 22.13 -10.09 -6.25
N GLU A 117 23.26 -10.82 -6.33
CA GLU A 117 24.48 -10.33 -6.97
C GLU A 117 24.31 -9.96 -8.44
N ASN A 118 23.53 -10.74 -9.18
CA ASN A 118 23.24 -10.48 -10.60
C ASN A 118 22.38 -9.23 -10.77
N LEU A 119 21.35 -9.07 -9.94
CA LEU A 119 20.51 -7.86 -9.94
C LEU A 119 21.34 -6.61 -9.68
N LEU A 120 22.21 -6.65 -8.68
CA LEU A 120 23.03 -5.49 -8.29
C LEU A 120 24.16 -5.18 -9.29
N SER A 121 24.60 -6.16 -10.09
CA SER A 121 25.60 -5.98 -11.15
C SER A 121 25.01 -5.70 -12.53
N ASN A 122 23.70 -5.45 -12.64
CA ASN A 122 22.97 -5.23 -13.89
C ASN A 122 23.04 -6.44 -14.88
N ASN A 123 23.19 -7.65 -14.36
CA ASN A 123 23.08 -8.87 -15.14
C ASN A 123 21.62 -9.40 -15.02
N GLU A 124 20.73 -8.89 -15.83
CA GLU A 124 19.28 -8.85 -15.64
C GLU A 124 18.51 -10.10 -16.07
N LYS A 125 19.12 -11.28 -16.00
CA LYS A 125 18.41 -12.50 -16.40
C LYS A 125 17.56 -13.05 -15.25
N PHE A 126 16.27 -12.75 -15.27
CA PHE A 126 15.27 -13.40 -14.41
C PHE A 126 14.94 -14.80 -14.90
N ASN A 127 14.73 -15.70 -13.96
CA ASN A 127 14.28 -17.07 -14.23
C ASN A 127 12.83 -17.19 -13.73
N GLU A 128 11.98 -17.79 -14.55
CA GLU A 128 10.59 -18.07 -14.20
C GLU A 128 10.51 -19.36 -13.39
N ILE A 129 9.69 -19.36 -12.35
CA ILE A 129 9.33 -20.55 -11.57
C ILE A 129 7.92 -20.97 -12.01
N LYS A 130 7.76 -22.20 -12.47
CA LYS A 130 6.45 -22.74 -12.82
C LYS A 130 5.59 -22.93 -11.58
N THR A 131 4.33 -22.52 -11.63
CA THR A 131 3.39 -22.65 -10.52
C THR A 131 2.08 -23.29 -10.96
N ASN A 132 1.29 -23.74 -9.99
CA ASN A 132 -0.07 -24.26 -10.18
C ASN A 132 -1.15 -23.20 -9.89
N LEU A 133 -0.83 -21.91 -10.02
CA LEU A 133 -1.72 -20.79 -9.67
C LEU A 133 -2.62 -20.40 -10.87
N ASP A 134 -3.75 -21.08 -10.99
CA ASP A 134 -4.77 -20.73 -12.01
C ASP A 134 -5.79 -19.73 -11.46
N ASN A 135 -6.17 -18.74 -12.27
CA ASN A 135 -7.13 -17.67 -11.93
C ASN A 135 -6.79 -16.89 -10.66
N PHE A 136 -5.55 -16.94 -10.22
CA PHE A 136 -5.06 -16.24 -9.05
C PHE A 136 -4.68 -14.80 -9.35
N VAL A 137 -4.99 -13.91 -8.42
CA VAL A 137 -4.53 -12.52 -8.41
C VAL A 137 -3.81 -12.25 -7.12
N ALA A 138 -2.52 -11.96 -7.22
CA ALA A 138 -1.68 -11.68 -6.06
C ALA A 138 -2.05 -10.35 -5.40
N LEU A 139 -2.02 -10.35 -4.08
CA LEU A 139 -2.10 -9.16 -3.23
C LEU A 139 -0.78 -8.91 -2.52
N ASP A 140 -0.08 -9.99 -2.12
CA ASP A 140 1.23 -9.95 -1.49
C ASP A 140 1.87 -11.33 -1.41
N PHE A 141 3.13 -11.41 -1.01
CA PHE A 141 3.78 -12.67 -0.67
C PHE A 141 4.89 -12.47 0.35
N LEU A 142 5.29 -13.54 1.00
CA LEU A 142 6.31 -13.60 2.03
C LEU A 142 7.22 -14.78 1.76
N VAL A 143 8.51 -14.56 1.83
CA VAL A 143 9.54 -15.60 1.77
C VAL A 143 10.19 -15.72 3.14
N ASN A 144 10.20 -16.93 3.70
CA ASN A 144 10.85 -17.22 4.96
C ASN A 144 11.66 -18.51 4.88
N ASP A 145 12.97 -18.43 4.96
CA ASP A 145 13.92 -19.53 4.83
C ASP A 145 13.64 -20.41 3.60
N GLN A 146 12.95 -21.54 3.80
CA GLN A 146 12.61 -22.50 2.75
C GLN A 146 11.13 -22.43 2.33
N ASN A 147 10.34 -21.55 2.92
CA ASN A 147 8.91 -21.44 2.65
C ASN A 147 8.56 -20.17 1.93
N ILE A 148 7.56 -20.25 1.07
CA ILE A 148 6.90 -19.14 0.42
C ILE A 148 5.41 -19.17 0.73
N PHE A 149 4.87 -18.03 1.13
CA PHE A 149 3.46 -17.82 1.40
C PHE A 149 2.92 -16.78 0.43
N LEU A 150 1.74 -17.01 -0.11
CA LEU A 150 1.08 -16.04 -0.98
C LEU A 150 -0.27 -15.67 -0.39
N SER A 151 -0.60 -14.39 -0.43
CA SER A 151 -1.96 -13.91 -0.26
C SER A 151 -2.50 -13.40 -1.59
N GLY A 152 -3.75 -13.63 -1.85
CA GLY A 152 -4.38 -13.18 -3.08
C GLY A 152 -5.84 -13.62 -3.15
N TYR A 153 -6.40 -13.57 -4.33
CA TYR A 153 -7.76 -14.05 -4.52
C TYR A 153 -7.90 -14.86 -5.81
N LEU A 154 -8.82 -15.81 -5.76
CA LEU A 154 -9.27 -16.56 -6.92
C LEU A 154 -10.38 -15.76 -7.63
N LYS A 155 -10.18 -15.53 -8.93
CA LYS A 155 -11.21 -14.90 -9.77
C LYS A 155 -12.31 -15.88 -10.10
N GLY A 156 -13.55 -15.49 -9.80
CA GLY A 156 -14.76 -16.17 -10.24
C GLY A 156 -15.68 -15.23 -11.00
N GLN A 157 -16.76 -15.77 -11.60
CA GLN A 157 -17.78 -14.96 -12.27
C GLN A 157 -18.64 -14.24 -11.21
N GLY A 158 -18.28 -12.98 -10.92
CA GLY A 158 -18.97 -12.15 -9.92
C GLY A 158 -18.65 -12.52 -8.46
N CYS A 159 -17.64 -13.37 -8.23
CA CYS A 159 -17.26 -13.84 -6.92
C CYS A 159 -15.74 -14.02 -6.86
N ASN A 160 -15.03 -13.10 -6.22
CA ASN A 160 -13.63 -13.26 -5.89
C ASN A 160 -13.51 -13.72 -4.45
N GLN A 161 -12.70 -14.75 -4.20
CA GLN A 161 -12.52 -15.32 -2.87
C GLN A 161 -11.06 -15.15 -2.42
N LEU A 162 -10.86 -14.56 -1.25
CA LEU A 162 -9.54 -14.42 -0.65
C LEU A 162 -8.96 -15.82 -0.35
N VAL A 163 -7.69 -16.02 -0.66
CA VAL A 163 -6.98 -17.28 -0.47
C VAL A 163 -5.56 -17.04 0.01
N ILE A 164 -5.08 -17.96 0.83
CA ILE A 164 -3.69 -18.02 1.29
C ILE A 164 -3.12 -19.35 0.87
N TYR A 165 -1.96 -19.29 0.25
CA TYR A 165 -1.18 -20.44 -0.16
C TYR A 165 0.14 -20.56 0.60
N LYS A 166 0.65 -21.79 0.66
CA LYS A 166 1.99 -22.10 1.17
C LYS A 166 2.66 -23.14 0.26
N SER A 167 3.96 -23.05 0.15
CA SER A 167 4.82 -24.10 -0.40
C SER A 167 6.23 -24.01 0.17
N GLU A 168 7.02 -25.05 0.01
CA GLU A 168 8.47 -24.96 0.05
C GLU A 168 8.98 -24.34 -1.25
N ILE A 169 10.14 -23.67 -1.17
CA ILE A 169 10.75 -23.03 -2.33
C ILE A 169 11.44 -24.10 -3.18
N ASP A 170 11.06 -24.15 -4.46
CA ASP A 170 11.77 -24.85 -5.53
C ASP A 170 11.96 -23.87 -6.68
N TYR A 171 13.17 -23.78 -7.20
CA TYR A 171 13.51 -22.79 -8.25
C TYR A 171 13.11 -23.21 -9.68
N GLU A 172 12.61 -24.43 -9.86
CA GLU A 172 12.09 -24.91 -11.13
C GLU A 172 10.55 -24.94 -11.16
N LYS A 173 9.95 -25.46 -10.08
CA LYS A 173 8.49 -25.63 -9.99
C LYS A 173 8.02 -25.58 -8.54
N ILE A 174 7.02 -24.77 -8.28
CA ILE A 174 6.34 -24.68 -6.97
C ILE A 174 4.89 -25.12 -7.12
N ASP A 175 4.49 -26.15 -6.38
CA ASP A 175 3.10 -26.60 -6.26
C ASP A 175 2.50 -26.08 -4.95
N PHE A 176 1.81 -24.96 -5.01
CA PHE A 176 1.19 -24.32 -3.85
C PHE A 176 0.02 -25.12 -3.31
N SER A 177 -0.02 -25.26 -1.98
CA SER A 177 -1.14 -25.81 -1.22
C SER A 177 -1.92 -24.69 -0.53
N VAL A 178 -3.24 -24.88 -0.41
CA VAL A 178 -4.12 -23.90 0.26
C VAL A 178 -3.99 -24.03 1.77
N ILE A 179 -3.59 -22.97 2.46
CA ILE A 179 -3.75 -22.85 3.92
C ILE A 179 -5.21 -22.52 4.24
N ARG A 180 -5.75 -21.49 3.57
CA ARG A 180 -7.11 -21.02 3.80
C ARG A 180 -7.73 -20.45 2.53
N LEU A 181 -8.96 -20.86 2.26
CA LEU A 181 -9.88 -20.24 1.33
C LEU A 181 -11.06 -19.65 2.12
N PHE A 182 -11.33 -18.35 1.92
CA PHE A 182 -12.44 -17.67 2.57
C PHE A 182 -13.70 -17.81 1.72
N ASN A 183 -14.83 -18.09 2.37
CA ASN A 183 -16.07 -18.43 1.67
C ASN A 183 -16.83 -17.19 1.12
N ASP A 184 -16.51 -16.00 1.63
CA ASP A 184 -17.18 -14.78 1.21
C ASP A 184 -16.79 -14.36 -0.21
N CYS A 185 -17.74 -13.81 -0.93
CA CYS A 185 -17.59 -13.32 -2.30
C CYS A 185 -17.56 -11.80 -2.36
N PHE A 186 -16.60 -11.26 -3.11
CA PHE A 186 -16.44 -9.82 -3.33
C PHE A 186 -16.28 -9.51 -4.81
N GLU A 187 -16.73 -8.34 -5.22
CA GLU A 187 -16.40 -7.80 -6.56
C GLU A 187 -14.93 -7.38 -6.62
N SER A 188 -14.38 -6.87 -5.50
CA SER A 188 -12.99 -6.48 -5.39
C SER A 188 -12.47 -6.79 -3.99
N ILE A 189 -11.29 -7.42 -3.94
CA ILE A 189 -10.57 -7.68 -2.71
C ILE A 189 -9.36 -6.74 -2.66
N GLN A 190 -9.19 -6.08 -1.53
CA GLN A 190 -8.14 -5.11 -1.24
C GLN A 190 -7.34 -5.56 -0.02
N ALA A 191 -6.25 -4.83 0.29
CA ALA A 191 -5.26 -5.20 1.30
C ALA A 191 -4.57 -6.53 0.94
N GLY A 192 -4.39 -7.44 1.88
CA GLY A 192 -3.79 -8.74 1.64
C GLY A 192 -2.32 -8.80 2.04
N LYS A 193 -1.78 -7.79 2.73
CA LYS A 193 -0.40 -7.86 3.25
C LYS A 193 -0.27 -9.03 4.20
N ILE A 194 0.80 -9.80 4.00
CA ILE A 194 1.13 -10.99 4.78
C ILE A 194 2.51 -10.80 5.42
N GLU A 195 2.60 -11.08 6.72
CA GLU A 195 3.83 -10.91 7.48
C GLU A 195 3.99 -12.04 8.51
N LEU A 196 5.21 -12.40 8.83
CA LEU A 196 5.50 -13.44 9.81
C LEU A 196 5.49 -12.84 11.23
N LEU A 197 4.57 -13.30 12.08
CA LEU A 197 4.57 -12.93 13.50
C LEU A 197 5.60 -13.76 14.29
N ASN A 198 5.70 -15.04 13.98
CA ASN A 198 6.65 -16.01 14.53
C ASN A 198 6.70 -17.27 13.64
N GLU A 199 7.55 -18.23 13.98
CA GLU A 199 7.76 -19.44 13.17
C GLU A 199 6.47 -20.22 12.80
N LYS A 200 5.39 -20.06 13.57
CA LYS A 200 4.12 -20.83 13.41
C LYS A 200 2.93 -19.95 13.03
N THR A 201 3.12 -18.64 12.96
CA THR A 201 1.99 -17.73 12.86
C THR A 201 2.29 -16.62 11.87
N ILE A 202 1.37 -16.42 10.93
CA ILE A 202 1.36 -15.29 10.01
C ILE A 202 0.25 -14.30 10.39
N LEU A 203 0.52 -13.03 10.11
CA LEU A 203 -0.49 -11.98 10.10
C LEU A 203 -0.94 -11.75 8.66
N LEU A 204 -2.24 -11.62 8.46
CA LEU A 204 -2.85 -11.28 7.17
C LEU A 204 -3.74 -10.05 7.34
N SER A 205 -3.49 -9.00 6.59
CA SER A 205 -4.43 -7.90 6.50
C SER A 205 -5.57 -8.21 5.53
N THR A 206 -6.79 -7.88 5.90
CA THR A 206 -7.98 -8.01 5.04
C THR A 206 -8.65 -6.65 4.92
N GLY A 207 -8.94 -6.22 3.70
CA GLY A 207 -9.57 -4.94 3.46
C GLY A 207 -11.09 -4.95 3.67
N ALA A 208 -11.65 -3.77 3.86
CA ALA A 208 -13.07 -3.53 3.66
C ALA A 208 -13.40 -3.55 2.17
N ASP A 209 -14.67 -3.74 1.80
CA ASP A 209 -15.11 -3.70 0.39
C ASP A 209 -15.25 -2.25 -0.10
N ILE A 210 -14.11 -1.64 -0.42
CA ILE A 210 -13.99 -0.21 -0.74
C ILE A 210 -14.52 0.19 -2.12
N LEU A 211 -14.94 -0.77 -2.94
CA LEU A 211 -15.52 -0.49 -4.27
C LEU A 211 -17.04 -0.49 -4.29
N LYS A 212 -17.69 -0.96 -3.24
CA LYS A 212 -19.13 -0.75 -3.10
C LYS A 212 -19.43 0.73 -2.99
N LYS A 213 -20.55 1.14 -3.60
CA LYS A 213 -21.05 2.52 -3.50
C LYS A 213 -21.22 2.99 -2.06
N ASP A 214 -21.32 2.06 -1.13
CA ASP A 214 -21.61 2.25 0.28
C ASP A 214 -20.52 1.60 1.17
N ASP A 215 -19.23 1.67 0.79
CA ASP A 215 -18.14 1.17 1.64
C ASP A 215 -18.15 1.81 3.04
N GLU A 216 -18.73 2.99 3.13
CA GLU A 216 -18.93 3.78 4.33
C GLU A 216 -20.01 3.21 5.27
N THR A 217 -20.83 2.27 4.80
CA THR A 217 -21.86 1.56 5.56
C THR A 217 -21.52 0.08 5.75
N ASP A 218 -20.35 -0.37 5.32
CA ASP A 218 -19.91 -1.74 5.53
C ASP A 218 -19.58 -1.96 7.02
N GLU A 219 -20.46 -2.69 7.71
CA GLU A 219 -20.29 -3.01 9.14
C GLU A 219 -19.25 -4.09 9.40
N LYS A 220 -18.78 -4.82 8.39
CA LYS A 220 -17.83 -5.94 8.53
C LYS A 220 -16.54 -5.56 9.28
N PRO A 221 -15.91 -4.39 9.07
CA PRO A 221 -14.74 -4.01 9.82
C PRO A 221 -14.98 -3.91 11.33
N GLN A 222 -16.20 -3.60 11.77
CA GLN A 222 -16.60 -3.51 13.17
C GLN A 222 -17.21 -4.79 13.74
N ASP A 223 -17.55 -5.78 12.89
CA ASP A 223 -18.04 -7.07 13.33
C ASP A 223 -16.87 -8.01 13.66
N PRO A 224 -16.67 -8.44 14.94
CA PRO A 224 -15.59 -9.33 15.32
C PRO A 224 -15.69 -10.73 14.71
N LEU A 225 -16.85 -11.12 14.19
CA LEU A 225 -17.06 -12.41 13.53
C LEU A 225 -16.71 -12.37 12.03
N SER A 226 -16.66 -11.18 11.45
CA SER A 226 -16.24 -11.01 10.06
C SER A 226 -14.73 -11.07 9.91
N PRO A 227 -14.19 -11.79 8.93
CA PRO A 227 -12.75 -11.80 8.66
C PRO A 227 -12.26 -10.54 7.92
N TYR A 228 -13.15 -9.61 7.54
CA TYR A 228 -12.82 -8.44 6.71
C TYR A 228 -12.69 -7.15 7.51
N GLY A 229 -11.79 -6.28 7.05
CA GLY A 229 -11.40 -5.08 7.79
C GLY A 229 -10.62 -5.42 9.06
N LYS A 230 -9.75 -6.42 8.99
CA LYS A 230 -9.00 -7.00 10.10
C LYS A 230 -7.51 -7.14 9.78
N ILE A 231 -6.72 -7.29 10.82
CA ILE A 231 -5.51 -8.10 10.77
C ILE A 231 -5.87 -9.44 11.42
N LEU A 232 -5.69 -10.52 10.69
CA LEU A 232 -5.92 -11.89 11.12
C LEU A 232 -4.61 -12.53 11.56
N GLU A 233 -4.64 -13.27 12.65
CA GLU A 233 -3.59 -14.15 13.13
C GLU A 233 -3.93 -15.56 12.68
N ILE A 234 -3.05 -16.20 11.90
CA ILE A 234 -3.30 -17.50 11.27
C ILE A 234 -2.18 -18.45 11.63
N ASN A 235 -2.53 -19.58 12.27
CA ASN A 235 -1.60 -20.65 12.51
C ASN A 235 -1.34 -21.41 11.20
N ILE A 236 -0.07 -21.49 10.77
CA ILE A 236 0.31 -22.10 9.49
C ILE A 236 0.27 -23.64 9.49
N GLU A 237 0.21 -24.27 10.65
CA GLU A 237 0.13 -25.73 10.79
C GLU A 237 -1.33 -26.20 10.91
N THR A 238 -2.13 -25.52 11.73
CA THR A 238 -3.53 -25.91 12.03
C THR A 238 -4.56 -25.20 11.17
N SER A 239 -4.17 -24.11 10.48
CA SER A 239 -5.06 -23.20 9.76
C SER A 239 -6.13 -22.52 10.63
N GLU A 240 -5.94 -22.52 11.95
CA GLU A 240 -6.78 -21.77 12.89
C GLU A 240 -6.60 -20.28 12.70
N ILE A 241 -7.70 -19.53 12.76
CA ILE A 241 -7.73 -18.09 12.53
C ILE A 241 -8.38 -17.39 13.71
N GLU A 242 -7.70 -16.34 14.19
CA GLU A 242 -8.27 -15.36 15.10
C GLU A 242 -8.10 -13.94 14.52
N TYR A 243 -8.99 -12.99 14.87
CA TYR A 243 -8.69 -11.61 14.56
C TYR A 243 -7.66 -11.07 15.56
N PHE A 244 -6.60 -10.47 15.02
CA PHE A 244 -5.57 -9.79 15.82
C PHE A 244 -6.03 -8.36 16.15
N SER A 245 -6.49 -7.62 15.15
CA SER A 245 -7.09 -6.28 15.28
C SER A 245 -8.22 -6.07 14.29
N MET A 246 -9.03 -5.02 14.49
CA MET A 246 -10.23 -4.75 13.70
C MET A 246 -10.41 -3.26 13.39
N GLY A 247 -11.38 -2.94 12.55
CA GLY A 247 -11.68 -1.56 12.18
C GLY A 247 -10.69 -1.00 11.17
N HIS A 248 -10.23 -1.82 10.24
CA HIS A 248 -9.31 -1.45 9.16
C HIS A 248 -10.03 -1.29 7.82
N ARG A 249 -9.52 -0.37 6.98
CA ARG A 249 -10.03 -0.11 5.64
C ARG A 249 -9.23 -0.82 4.55
N ASN A 250 -7.95 -0.48 4.42
CA ASN A 250 -7.09 -1.00 3.36
C ASN A 250 -5.61 -0.88 3.73
N ILE A 251 -5.11 -1.86 4.44
CA ILE A 251 -3.70 -1.95 4.86
C ILE A 251 -2.87 -2.39 3.65
N LEU A 252 -1.87 -1.58 3.28
CA LEU A 252 -0.96 -1.82 2.16
C LEU A 252 0.51 -1.99 2.56
N GLY A 253 0.82 -1.85 3.84
CA GLY A 253 2.09 -2.23 4.44
C GLY A 253 1.85 -2.78 5.84
N LEU A 254 2.55 -3.83 6.18
CA LEU A 254 2.51 -4.50 7.47
C LEU A 254 3.91 -4.96 7.83
N LEU A 255 4.39 -4.55 8.99
CA LEU A 255 5.75 -4.81 9.44
C LEU A 255 5.72 -5.32 10.89
N VAL A 256 6.40 -6.41 11.14
CA VAL A 256 6.73 -6.90 12.49
C VAL A 256 8.18 -6.50 12.79
N ASP A 257 8.36 -5.60 13.74
CA ASP A 257 9.66 -5.07 14.16
C ASP A 257 9.87 -5.31 15.66
N GLY A 258 10.44 -6.45 16.00
CA GLY A 258 10.54 -6.92 17.37
C GLY A 258 9.16 -7.18 17.98
N GLU A 259 8.84 -6.45 19.06
CA GLU A 259 7.52 -6.53 19.70
C GLU A 259 6.48 -5.58 19.06
N ASN A 260 6.92 -4.72 18.15
CA ASN A 260 6.06 -3.73 17.52
C ASN A 260 5.51 -4.27 16.19
N ILE A 261 4.23 -4.09 15.98
CA ILE A 261 3.58 -4.35 14.71
C ILE A 261 3.08 -3.01 14.19
N ILE A 262 3.52 -2.63 13.00
CA ILE A 262 3.20 -1.33 12.40
C ILE A 262 2.47 -1.59 11.08
N SER A 263 1.39 -0.88 10.84
CA SER A 263 0.72 -0.92 9.55
C SER A 263 0.65 0.46 8.90
N THR A 264 0.59 0.45 7.58
CA THR A 264 0.23 1.60 6.76
C THR A 264 -1.09 1.35 6.07
N GLU A 265 -2.01 2.28 6.19
CA GLU A 265 -3.38 2.09 5.78
C GLU A 265 -3.86 3.22 4.87
N ASN A 266 -4.45 2.86 3.71
CA ASN A 266 -5.07 3.81 2.82
C ASN A 266 -6.42 4.27 3.37
N GLY A 267 -6.53 5.56 3.67
CA GLY A 267 -7.78 6.23 3.99
C GLY A 267 -8.65 6.51 2.77
N PRO A 268 -9.83 7.12 2.98
CA PRO A 268 -10.67 7.64 1.89
C PRO A 268 -10.04 8.89 1.24
N ALA A 269 -10.78 9.94 0.97
CA ALA A 269 -10.23 11.18 0.40
C ALA A 269 -9.40 11.96 1.45
N GLY A 270 -8.15 11.58 1.67
CA GLY A 270 -7.29 11.97 2.78
C GLY A 270 -7.27 10.89 3.86
N GLY A 271 -6.51 11.11 4.93
CA GLY A 271 -6.49 10.23 6.10
C GLY A 271 -5.84 8.88 5.88
N ASP A 272 -4.79 8.80 5.05
CA ASP A 272 -3.89 7.64 5.10
C ASP A 272 -3.19 7.61 6.45
N GLU A 273 -3.03 6.44 7.05
CA GLU A 273 -2.61 6.28 8.44
C GLU A 273 -1.38 5.41 8.60
N ILE A 274 -0.60 5.71 9.62
CA ILE A 274 0.43 4.83 10.17
C ILE A 274 -0.04 4.43 11.56
N ASN A 275 -0.21 3.14 11.79
CA ASN A 275 -0.79 2.61 13.01
C ASN A 275 0.19 1.70 13.75
N LEU A 276 0.32 1.86 15.08
CA LEU A 276 0.89 0.85 15.96
C LEU A 276 -0.20 -0.16 16.31
N ILE A 277 -0.02 -1.40 15.86
CA ILE A 277 -1.05 -2.42 15.98
C ILE A 277 -1.01 -3.10 17.35
N LYS A 278 -2.14 -3.11 18.04
CA LYS A 278 -2.34 -3.77 19.33
C LYS A 278 -3.27 -4.94 19.18
N LYS A 279 -2.92 -6.06 19.82
CA LYS A 279 -3.79 -7.24 19.83
C LYS A 279 -5.16 -6.90 20.40
N LYS A 280 -6.24 -7.30 19.69
CA LYS A 280 -7.65 -6.98 19.96
C LYS A 280 -7.99 -5.48 19.90
N GLY A 281 -7.12 -4.67 19.30
CA GLY A 281 -7.36 -3.24 19.07
C GLY A 281 -8.40 -2.97 18.00
N ASN A 282 -9.12 -1.84 18.12
CA ASN A 282 -10.07 -1.34 17.12
C ASN A 282 -9.62 0.03 16.60
N TYR A 283 -9.46 0.14 15.27
CA TYR A 283 -8.93 1.33 14.56
C TYR A 283 -10.02 2.18 13.91
N GLY A 284 -11.28 1.87 14.14
CA GLY A 284 -12.42 2.76 13.96
C GLY A 284 -13.09 2.74 12.58
N TRP A 285 -12.49 2.19 11.52
CA TRP A 285 -13.14 2.15 10.21
C TRP A 285 -14.42 1.29 10.25
N PRO A 286 -15.55 1.69 9.61
CA PRO A 286 -15.79 2.92 8.84
C PRO A 286 -16.35 4.10 9.65
N LEU A 287 -16.34 4.03 10.97
CA LEU A 287 -16.93 5.03 11.85
C LEU A 287 -16.03 6.26 12.00
N ALA A 288 -14.73 6.05 12.16
CA ALA A 288 -13.73 7.10 12.31
C ALA A 288 -12.74 7.12 11.14
N SER A 289 -12.33 8.31 10.73
CA SER A 289 -11.25 8.55 9.76
C SER A 289 -10.88 10.03 9.73
N TYR A 290 -9.61 10.33 9.52
CA TYR A 290 -9.14 11.69 9.22
C TYR A 290 -9.43 12.14 7.78
N GLY A 291 -9.78 11.21 6.91
CA GLY A 291 -10.20 11.49 5.54
C GLY A 291 -11.64 12.00 5.39
N GLU A 292 -12.03 12.28 4.16
CA GLU A 292 -13.37 12.71 3.79
C GLU A 292 -14.03 11.68 2.85
N LYS A 293 -15.35 11.68 2.81
CA LYS A 293 -16.12 10.77 1.95
C LYS A 293 -16.01 11.15 0.47
N TYR A 294 -15.81 10.17 -0.41
CA TYR A 294 -15.69 10.43 -1.86
C TYR A 294 -16.99 10.90 -2.53
N SER A 295 -18.13 10.43 -2.07
CA SER A 295 -19.37 10.50 -2.82
C SER A 295 -20.20 11.75 -2.59
N HIS A 296 -19.88 12.56 -1.60
CA HIS A 296 -20.83 13.52 -1.06
C HIS A 296 -20.32 14.95 -1.08
N GLY A 297 -19.76 15.38 -2.19
CA GLY A 297 -19.34 16.77 -2.36
C GLY A 297 -20.28 17.72 -1.62
N PHE A 298 -19.79 18.38 -0.58
CA PHE A 298 -20.45 19.48 0.15
C PHE A 298 -21.74 19.16 0.95
N SER A 299 -21.99 17.91 1.32
CA SER A 299 -23.05 17.59 2.28
C SER A 299 -22.47 17.59 3.69
N ASP A 300 -22.82 18.57 4.51
CA ASP A 300 -22.35 18.73 5.91
C ASP A 300 -22.81 17.60 6.85
N LYS A 301 -23.53 16.61 6.36
CA LYS A 301 -24.22 15.61 7.19
C LYS A 301 -23.54 14.27 7.34
N LEU A 302 -22.46 13.99 6.60
CA LEU A 302 -21.82 12.67 6.61
C LEU A 302 -20.29 12.80 6.66
N THR A 303 -19.79 13.27 7.79
CA THR A 303 -18.34 13.25 8.10
C THR A 303 -18.04 12.04 8.98
N TYR A 304 -16.83 11.49 8.84
CA TYR A 304 -16.30 10.54 9.81
C TYR A 304 -16.05 11.21 11.15
N LEU A 305 -16.07 10.43 12.22
CA LEU A 305 -15.52 10.86 13.51
C LEU A 305 -14.01 11.13 13.34
N LYS A 306 -13.53 12.29 13.77
CA LYS A 306 -12.16 12.74 13.50
C LYS A 306 -11.17 12.34 14.61
N SER A 307 -11.58 12.34 15.86
CA SER A 307 -10.73 11.87 16.95
C SER A 307 -11.03 10.40 17.24
N HIS A 308 -10.10 9.52 16.95
CA HIS A 308 -10.25 8.10 17.25
C HIS A 308 -10.33 7.87 18.75
N GLU A 309 -9.39 8.42 19.53
CA GLU A 309 -9.34 8.26 20.97
C GLU A 309 -10.61 8.75 21.68
N SER A 310 -11.16 9.90 21.27
CA SER A 310 -12.41 10.44 21.84
C SER A 310 -13.63 9.55 21.59
N ASN A 311 -13.51 8.60 20.66
CA ASN A 311 -14.56 7.64 20.28
C ASN A 311 -14.22 6.20 20.65
N ASN A 312 -13.23 6.00 21.54
CA ASN A 312 -12.75 4.69 22.00
C ASN A 312 -12.10 3.82 20.92
N PHE A 313 -11.53 4.43 19.88
CA PHE A 313 -10.70 3.78 18.89
C PHE A 313 -9.22 4.10 19.13
N ILE A 314 -8.34 3.27 18.58
CA ILE A 314 -6.90 3.52 18.69
C ILE A 314 -6.51 4.62 17.71
N GLU A 315 -5.83 5.64 18.23
CA GLU A 315 -5.33 6.77 17.46
C GLU A 315 -4.14 6.34 16.60
N PRO A 316 -4.06 6.73 15.30
CA PRO A 316 -2.88 6.49 14.48
C PRO A 316 -1.67 7.28 15.01
N ILE A 317 -0.46 6.73 14.81
CA ILE A 317 0.81 7.44 15.10
C ILE A 317 0.91 8.69 14.21
N PHE A 318 0.43 8.59 12.98
CA PHE A 318 0.46 9.68 12.00
C PHE A 318 -0.67 9.53 10.98
N SER A 319 -1.25 10.64 10.56
CA SER A 319 -2.25 10.67 9.48
C SER A 319 -1.88 11.69 8.41
N PHE A 320 -1.98 11.27 7.15
CA PHE A 320 -1.75 12.14 6.00
C PHE A 320 -3.06 12.79 5.52
N VAL A 321 -3.15 14.09 5.64
CA VAL A 321 -4.26 14.90 5.11
C VAL A 321 -3.68 16.05 4.28
N PRO A 322 -3.69 15.94 2.95
CA PRO A 322 -4.34 14.94 2.07
C PRO A 322 -3.59 13.59 2.00
N SER A 323 -4.30 12.58 1.50
CA SER A 323 -3.78 11.24 1.21
C SER A 323 -2.60 11.26 0.25
N ILE A 324 -1.60 10.45 0.54
CA ILE A 324 -0.43 10.23 -0.34
C ILE A 324 -0.56 8.96 -1.18
N GLY A 325 -1.60 8.15 -0.92
CA GLY A 325 -1.70 6.78 -1.41
C GLY A 325 -0.60 5.94 -0.78
N ILE A 326 -0.60 5.87 0.55
CA ILE A 326 0.41 5.14 1.33
C ILE A 326 0.51 3.68 0.86
N SER A 327 1.71 3.10 0.85
CA SER A 327 1.95 1.70 0.47
C SER A 327 2.82 1.01 1.50
N GLU A 328 3.79 0.23 1.09
CA GLU A 328 4.65 -0.58 1.92
C GLU A 328 5.44 0.21 2.97
N ILE A 329 5.78 -0.45 4.07
CA ILE A 329 6.65 0.04 5.14
C ILE A 329 7.76 -0.97 5.43
N ILE A 330 8.99 -0.47 5.55
CA ILE A 330 10.15 -1.24 6.00
C ILE A 330 10.90 -0.50 7.09
N SER A 331 11.58 -1.24 7.98
CA SER A 331 12.53 -0.68 8.93
C SER A 331 13.94 -0.61 8.34
N LEU A 332 14.73 0.35 8.79
CA LEU A 332 16.13 0.47 8.45
C LEU A 332 17.00 0.24 9.68
N GLU A 333 17.87 -0.71 9.58
CA GLU A 333 18.93 -0.92 10.56
C GLU A 333 20.12 0.05 10.32
N ASP A 334 21.16 -0.07 11.11
CA ASP A 334 22.26 0.90 11.21
C ASP A 334 23.21 0.96 10.01
N ASN A 335 23.13 0.02 9.09
CA ASN A 335 24.18 -0.15 8.06
C ASN A 335 23.91 0.57 6.73
N PHE A 336 22.68 1.02 6.44
CA PHE A 336 22.42 1.80 5.22
C PHE A 336 23.06 3.19 5.28
N ALA A 337 22.74 3.95 6.33
CA ALA A 337 23.37 5.22 6.64
C ALA A 337 23.22 5.50 8.14
N LYS A 338 24.31 5.93 8.79
CA LYS A 338 24.35 6.16 10.24
C LYS A 338 23.23 7.08 10.75
N THR A 339 22.84 8.08 9.96
CA THR A 339 21.75 9.01 10.28
C THR A 339 20.37 8.44 10.04
N TRP A 340 20.26 7.26 9.41
CA TRP A 340 18.98 6.58 9.09
C TRP A 340 18.72 5.39 10.02
N GLN A 341 19.55 5.17 10.99
CA GLN A 341 19.39 4.09 11.96
C GLN A 341 18.06 4.20 12.71
N ASN A 342 17.35 3.08 12.82
CA ASN A 342 16.00 2.99 13.43
C ASN A 342 15.01 3.98 12.80
N ASN A 343 15.12 4.20 11.49
CA ASN A 343 14.11 4.91 10.72
C ASN A 343 13.28 3.92 9.92
N TYR A 344 12.13 4.37 9.49
CA TYR A 344 11.20 3.61 8.67
C TYR A 344 11.05 4.27 7.32
N LEU A 345 11.03 3.47 6.25
CA LEU A 345 10.70 3.96 4.91
C LEU A 345 9.30 3.52 4.54
N ILE A 346 8.53 4.45 4.02
CA ILE A 346 7.15 4.24 3.62
C ILE A 346 7.02 4.66 2.16
N GLY A 347 6.53 3.76 1.33
CA GLY A 347 6.26 4.02 -0.07
C GLY A 347 4.96 4.80 -0.28
N SER A 348 4.82 5.39 -1.46
CA SER A 348 3.56 6.03 -1.85
C SER A 348 3.19 5.77 -3.30
N LEU A 349 1.89 5.58 -3.52
CA LEU A 349 1.30 5.32 -4.83
C LEU A 349 0.94 6.60 -5.59
N ASN A 350 0.59 7.68 -4.90
CA ASN A 350 0.11 8.92 -5.51
C ASN A 350 1.10 10.06 -5.43
N SER A 351 1.81 10.20 -4.32
CA SER A 351 2.75 11.31 -4.15
C SER A 351 4.09 11.09 -4.87
N ASN A 352 4.38 9.85 -5.32
CA ASN A 352 5.62 9.48 -6.00
C ASN A 352 6.88 9.69 -5.15
N HIS A 353 6.76 9.58 -3.82
CA HIS A 353 7.84 9.74 -2.86
C HIS A 353 8.00 8.48 -2.01
N ILE A 354 9.20 8.30 -1.48
CA ILE A 354 9.42 7.58 -0.24
C ILE A 354 9.35 8.59 0.89
N PHE A 355 8.71 8.22 1.99
CA PHE A 355 8.72 8.97 3.23
C PHE A 355 9.60 8.25 4.23
N ARG A 356 10.62 8.93 4.76
CA ARG A 356 11.48 8.42 5.83
C ARG A 356 11.00 8.99 7.15
N PHE A 357 10.60 8.11 8.04
CA PHE A 357 10.08 8.46 9.36
C PHE A 357 11.06 8.09 10.47
N LYS A 358 11.07 8.91 11.51
CA LYS A 358 11.61 8.58 12.83
C LYS A 358 10.50 8.75 13.84
N PHE A 359 10.14 7.64 14.49
CA PHE A 359 9.20 7.65 15.62
C PHE A 359 9.94 7.76 16.94
N ASP A 360 9.24 8.18 17.99
CA ASP A 360 9.73 8.05 19.35
C ASP A 360 9.82 6.56 19.77
N ASN A 361 10.48 6.29 20.89
CA ASN A 361 10.74 4.90 21.30
C ASN A 361 9.46 4.13 21.66
N ASP A 362 8.39 4.81 22.00
CA ASP A 362 7.10 4.22 22.37
C ASP A 362 6.11 4.20 21.20
N PHE A 363 6.50 4.66 20.01
CA PHE A 363 5.64 4.82 18.83
C PHE A 363 4.37 5.66 19.09
N LYS A 364 4.45 6.62 19.99
CA LYS A 364 3.33 7.52 20.29
C LYS A 364 3.30 8.74 19.40
N SER A 365 4.45 9.11 18.83
CA SER A 365 4.56 10.29 17.97
C SER A 365 5.66 10.17 16.92
N THR A 366 5.52 10.98 15.89
CA THR A 366 6.56 11.19 14.87
C THR A 366 7.51 12.27 15.33
N ILE A 367 8.81 11.95 15.47
CA ILE A 367 9.85 12.94 15.80
C ILE A 367 10.12 13.83 14.59
N TYR A 368 10.29 13.21 13.41
CA TYR A 368 10.41 13.90 12.12
C TYR A 368 10.09 12.94 10.97
N TYR A 369 9.85 13.50 9.80
CA TYR A 369 9.86 12.77 8.55
C TYR A 369 10.48 13.58 7.41
N GLU A 370 10.98 12.87 6.40
CA GLU A 370 11.59 13.42 5.19
C GLU A 370 10.91 12.83 3.96
N LYS A 371 10.79 13.63 2.89
CA LYS A 371 10.30 13.18 1.59
C LYS A 371 11.45 12.99 0.62
N ILE A 372 11.49 11.84 -0.02
CA ILE A 372 12.48 11.50 -1.05
C ILE A 372 11.74 11.30 -2.36
N PHE A 373 11.94 12.21 -3.31
CA PHE A 373 11.21 12.18 -4.57
C PHE A 373 11.76 11.12 -5.51
N ILE A 374 10.95 10.14 -5.87
CA ILE A 374 11.29 9.02 -6.77
C ILE A 374 10.72 9.21 -8.17
N LYS A 375 9.65 10.02 -8.30
CA LYS A 375 8.92 10.28 -9.55
C LYS A 375 8.15 9.08 -10.09
N GLU A 376 7.90 8.08 -9.26
CA GLU A 376 7.22 6.82 -9.60
C GLU A 376 6.24 6.42 -8.51
N ARG A 377 5.23 5.64 -8.89
CA ARG A 377 4.38 4.93 -7.94
C ARG A 377 5.19 3.78 -7.34
N ILE A 378 5.28 3.74 -6.03
CA ILE A 378 6.03 2.74 -5.30
C ILE A 378 5.01 1.78 -4.68
N ARG A 379 4.96 0.54 -5.19
CA ARG A 379 4.05 -0.49 -4.69
C ARG A 379 4.60 -1.17 -3.47
N ASP A 380 5.89 -1.51 -3.53
CA ASP A 380 6.54 -2.35 -2.57
C ASP A 380 7.97 -1.90 -2.31
N LEU A 381 8.50 -2.23 -1.15
CA LEU A 381 9.83 -1.87 -0.66
C LEU A 381 10.49 -3.09 -0.05
N LEU A 382 11.78 -3.27 -0.32
CA LEU A 382 12.57 -4.35 0.28
C LEU A 382 13.96 -3.83 0.66
N TYR A 383 14.39 -4.06 1.90
CA TYR A 383 15.72 -3.69 2.35
C TYR A 383 16.69 -4.87 2.29
N LEU A 384 17.69 -4.77 1.45
CA LEU A 384 18.80 -5.71 1.36
C LEU A 384 19.91 -5.26 2.32
N LYS A 385 19.83 -5.72 3.56
CA LYS A 385 20.69 -5.31 4.66
C LYS A 385 22.18 -5.51 4.34
N ASP A 386 22.58 -6.70 3.88
CA ASP A 386 23.97 -7.04 3.60
C ASP A 386 24.54 -6.24 2.43
N ASN A 387 23.71 -5.87 1.47
CA ASN A 387 24.08 -5.10 0.28
C ASN A 387 23.92 -3.59 0.47
N LYS A 388 23.36 -3.15 1.58
CA LYS A 388 23.05 -1.72 1.86
C LYS A 388 22.28 -1.08 0.71
N ALA A 389 21.28 -1.78 0.20
CA ALA A 389 20.47 -1.36 -0.92
C ALA A 389 18.97 -1.49 -0.57
N ILE A 390 18.16 -0.58 -1.08
CA ILE A 390 16.71 -0.63 -0.94
C ILE A 390 16.14 -0.85 -2.31
N LEU A 391 15.35 -1.91 -2.48
CA LEU A 391 14.64 -2.21 -3.71
C LEU A 391 13.25 -1.58 -3.68
N LEU A 392 12.80 -1.09 -4.82
CA LEU A 392 11.53 -0.41 -5.03
C LEU A 392 10.77 -1.09 -6.16
N ALA A 393 9.55 -1.56 -5.92
CA ALA A 393 8.65 -1.98 -6.99
C ALA A 393 7.95 -0.75 -7.61
N LEU A 394 8.39 -0.36 -8.80
CA LEU A 394 7.96 0.87 -9.50
C LEU A 394 6.88 0.56 -10.54
N GLU A 395 5.61 0.87 -10.23
CA GLU A 395 4.44 0.47 -11.04
C GLU A 395 4.28 1.20 -12.38
N ASN A 396 4.76 2.44 -12.51
CA ASN A 396 4.55 3.19 -13.75
C ASN A 396 5.46 2.67 -14.87
N SER A 397 6.75 2.49 -14.55
CA SER A 397 7.73 1.94 -15.50
C SER A 397 7.70 0.41 -15.56
N GLY A 398 7.28 -0.27 -14.49
CA GLY A 398 7.42 -1.72 -14.33
C GLY A 398 8.89 -2.10 -14.12
N SER A 399 9.55 -1.40 -13.23
CA SER A 399 10.97 -1.57 -12.97
C SER A 399 11.23 -1.83 -11.49
N ILE A 400 12.28 -2.58 -11.19
CA ILE A 400 12.90 -2.55 -9.87
C ILE A 400 13.80 -1.33 -9.80
N GLY A 401 13.52 -0.42 -8.86
CA GLY A 401 14.43 0.65 -8.47
C GLY A 401 15.43 0.12 -7.45
N ILE A 402 16.72 0.39 -7.65
CA ILE A 402 17.78 0.06 -6.69
C ILE A 402 18.30 1.37 -6.12
N LEU A 403 17.94 1.63 -4.87
CA LEU A 403 18.35 2.82 -4.14
C LEU A 403 19.54 2.52 -3.26
N THR A 404 20.65 3.20 -3.48
CA THR A 404 21.88 3.07 -2.72
C THR A 404 22.39 4.41 -2.25
N LYS A 405 23.19 4.42 -1.20
CA LYS A 405 23.90 5.61 -0.78
C LYS A 405 24.97 5.95 -1.82
N LYS A 406 25.04 7.21 -2.23
CA LYS A 406 26.17 7.71 -3.02
C LYS A 406 27.36 7.93 -2.10
N ASP A 407 28.49 7.30 -2.40
CA ASP A 407 29.71 7.56 -1.67
C ASP A 407 30.07 9.05 -1.78
N SER A 408 30.46 9.65 -0.65
CA SER A 408 31.02 10.99 -0.66
C SER A 408 32.39 10.93 -1.38
N GLU A 409 32.47 11.60 -2.51
CA GLU A 409 33.78 11.89 -3.16
C GLU A 409 34.68 12.62 -2.21
#